data_d1b25c3e41a5dced6bc087dfde46c53f
#
_entry.id   d1b25c3e41a5dced6bc087dfde46c53f
#
_cell.length_a   1.000
_cell.length_b   1.000
_cell.length_c   1.000
_cell.angle_alpha   90.00
_cell.angle_beta   90.00
_cell.angle_gamma   90.00
#
_symmetry.space_group_name_H-M   'P 1'
#
loop_
_entity.id
_entity.type
_entity.pdbx_description
1 polymer ?
#
loop_
_entity_poly.entity_id
_entity_poly.type
_entity_poly.pdbx_seq_one_letter_code
_entity_poly.pdbx_strand_id
1 'polypeptide(L)'
;MKGWGLTVMKGAAPERFEVEVLGVLPNTLGRSRILVKVSGLGLERTGVIAGMSGSPVYLDGKLAGAVSATWAFGKDPVGQVTPIENMLESVSGGAPFSIPRARATSSSAAAWEALAAAHGLPPDERVAALERIAAPYRPAAGREAASLLAPVSAGIPSATLSRFAEDLGRLGLPAPFLASAVGAAGAGRAPETRAAPDKLVAGGALTAFLLDGDLQLGATGTVTRVDPDGSFVAFGHPFLGMGEIELPVATTDVVEVFASSMLSFKLAAPHAPAYRLTSDRDPGVSGRMDRVAPMIPVRFRLEAAGGPAKDLRWGVAPAPSIFPLLLAMSTDVALLLNDPTPAQKTVALRLSIGTAAGPFVYEDVLSGPRARDIAILTTIALGGLVADNEFEDPKISGVEITLANALGERRFRVVDAGVSARKVAPGQTLTASVRLAGRRGEEETRVVTLRVPREAPEGRATLVIADGAATSAARLSLDPAPPRSLAGLRRMVERLLPANRLVATLLVPARGATTGGATLTALPPSAAAILSDGEGADPGRSAVSSRFLAEDILTLDRPVAGSIRIEVEIERPRS
;
A
#
# COMPACT_ATOMS: atom_id res chain seq x y z
N MET A 1 -31.75 -28.80 -22.24
CA MET A 1 -31.00 -28.32 -23.43
C MET A 1 -29.54 -28.72 -23.25
N LYS A 2 -28.89 -29.23 -24.31
CA LYS A 2 -27.49 -29.61 -24.29
C LYS A 2 -26.65 -28.66 -25.13
N GLY A 3 -25.40 -28.49 -24.77
CA GLY A 3 -24.43 -27.63 -25.42
C GLY A 3 -23.00 -28.01 -25.10
N TRP A 4 -22.09 -27.11 -25.32
CA TRP A 4 -20.67 -27.32 -25.05
C TRP A 4 -19.99 -26.02 -24.65
N GLY A 5 -18.83 -26.13 -24.01
CA GLY A 5 -17.98 -25.00 -23.68
C GLY A 5 -16.52 -25.25 -24.04
N LEU A 6 -15.69 -24.21 -23.93
CA LEU A 6 -14.25 -24.26 -24.18
C LEU A 6 -13.48 -23.82 -22.94
N THR A 7 -12.40 -24.54 -22.65
CA THR A 7 -11.46 -24.17 -21.58
C THR A 7 -10.10 -24.82 -21.84
N VAL A 8 -9.03 -24.27 -21.30
CA VAL A 8 -7.71 -24.92 -21.33
C VAL A 8 -7.56 -25.80 -20.11
N MET A 9 -7.26 -27.09 -20.31
CA MET A 9 -6.94 -28.02 -19.24
C MET A 9 -5.43 -28.25 -19.09
N LYS A 10 -4.69 -28.19 -20.20
CA LYS A 10 -3.23 -28.31 -20.22
C LYS A 10 -2.63 -27.55 -21.41
N GLY A 11 -1.49 -26.88 -21.22
CA GLY A 11 -0.87 -26.05 -22.23
C GLY A 11 -1.66 -24.77 -22.50
N ALA A 12 -1.80 -24.39 -23.78
CA ALA A 12 -2.45 -23.15 -24.22
C ALA A 12 -3.72 -23.37 -25.05
N ALA A 13 -3.94 -24.60 -25.58
CA ALA A 13 -5.03 -24.90 -26.51
C ALA A 13 -6.36 -25.10 -25.76
N PRO A 14 -7.44 -24.37 -26.13
CA PRO A 14 -8.76 -24.65 -25.60
C PRO A 14 -9.29 -26.02 -25.99
N GLU A 15 -9.88 -26.72 -25.05
CA GLU A 15 -10.50 -28.05 -25.24
C GLU A 15 -12.00 -27.95 -24.95
N ARG A 16 -12.78 -28.81 -25.59
CA ARG A 16 -14.24 -28.83 -25.49
C ARG A 16 -14.71 -29.71 -24.33
N PHE A 17 -15.60 -29.16 -23.49
CA PHE A 17 -16.37 -29.89 -22.49
C PHE A 17 -17.86 -29.84 -22.79
N GLU A 18 -18.63 -30.79 -22.28
CA GLU A 18 -20.07 -30.88 -22.50
C GLU A 18 -20.83 -30.10 -21.42
N VAL A 19 -21.98 -29.52 -21.79
CA VAL A 19 -22.84 -28.71 -20.94
C VAL A 19 -24.29 -29.18 -21.05
N GLU A 20 -24.95 -29.39 -19.91
CA GLU A 20 -26.37 -29.64 -19.81
C GLU A 20 -27.03 -28.53 -18.96
N VAL A 21 -28.01 -27.82 -19.52
CA VAL A 21 -28.77 -26.79 -18.80
C VAL A 21 -29.74 -27.43 -17.84
N LEU A 22 -29.61 -27.12 -16.57
CA LEU A 22 -30.51 -27.59 -15.49
C LEU A 22 -31.66 -26.63 -15.25
N GLY A 23 -31.46 -25.33 -15.45
CA GLY A 23 -32.48 -24.31 -15.24
C GLY A 23 -31.92 -22.90 -15.29
N VAL A 24 -32.75 -21.93 -14.98
CA VAL A 24 -32.37 -20.50 -14.86
C VAL A 24 -32.69 -20.04 -13.44
N LEU A 25 -31.70 -19.49 -12.78
CA LEU A 25 -31.84 -18.88 -11.45
C LEU A 25 -32.18 -17.39 -11.62
N PRO A 26 -33.38 -16.96 -11.23
CA PRO A 26 -33.74 -15.54 -11.26
C PRO A 26 -32.93 -14.78 -10.22
N ASN A 27 -32.49 -13.57 -10.55
CA ASN A 27 -31.88 -12.64 -9.60
C ASN A 27 -32.81 -11.43 -9.42
N THR A 28 -32.92 -10.95 -8.19
CA THR A 28 -33.71 -9.77 -7.80
C THR A 28 -33.29 -8.48 -8.52
N LEU A 29 -32.07 -8.44 -9.09
CA LEU A 29 -31.53 -7.31 -9.86
C LEU A 29 -31.72 -7.46 -11.38
N GLY A 30 -32.57 -8.40 -11.84
CA GLY A 30 -32.82 -8.63 -13.27
C GLY A 30 -31.71 -9.37 -14.02
N ARG A 31 -30.67 -9.83 -13.32
CA ARG A 31 -29.52 -10.54 -13.89
C ARG A 31 -29.60 -12.03 -13.57
N SER A 32 -30.41 -12.77 -14.33
CA SER A 32 -30.51 -14.22 -14.19
C SER A 32 -29.18 -14.92 -14.43
N ARG A 33 -28.99 -16.12 -13.84
CA ARG A 33 -27.88 -17.03 -14.08
C ARG A 33 -28.41 -18.34 -14.66
N ILE A 34 -27.71 -18.90 -15.64
CA ILE A 34 -28.05 -20.22 -16.17
C ILE A 34 -27.32 -21.26 -15.32
N LEU A 35 -28.08 -22.19 -14.75
CA LEU A 35 -27.54 -23.32 -14.01
C LEU A 35 -27.23 -24.44 -14.97
N VAL A 36 -25.99 -24.96 -14.91
CA VAL A 36 -25.52 -25.99 -15.83
C VAL A 36 -24.81 -27.12 -15.07
N LYS A 37 -24.92 -28.35 -15.61
CA LYS A 37 -24.04 -29.46 -15.29
C LYS A 37 -23.03 -29.61 -16.39
N VAL A 38 -21.75 -29.75 -16.04
CA VAL A 38 -20.65 -29.92 -16.99
C VAL A 38 -20.11 -31.35 -16.93
N SER A 39 -19.55 -31.84 -18.05
CA SER A 39 -18.95 -33.17 -18.14
C SER A 39 -17.87 -33.23 -19.22
N GLY A 40 -17.10 -34.30 -19.24
CA GLY A 40 -15.91 -34.43 -20.08
C GLY A 40 -14.67 -33.77 -19.46
N LEU A 41 -13.52 -33.99 -20.04
CA LEU A 41 -12.22 -33.48 -19.57
C LEU A 41 -11.88 -33.85 -18.10
N GLY A 42 -12.55 -34.85 -17.54
CA GLY A 42 -12.38 -35.27 -16.15
C GLY A 42 -13.14 -34.37 -15.13
N LEU A 43 -14.07 -33.54 -15.61
CA LEU A 43 -14.86 -32.63 -14.76
C LEU A 43 -15.81 -33.39 -13.81
N GLU A 44 -16.14 -34.65 -14.13
CA GLU A 44 -16.89 -35.54 -13.23
C GLU A 44 -16.15 -35.77 -11.92
N ARG A 45 -14.82 -35.73 -11.95
CA ARG A 45 -13.95 -35.93 -10.77
C ARG A 45 -13.56 -34.62 -10.09
N THR A 46 -13.27 -33.59 -10.90
CA THR A 46 -12.74 -32.32 -10.38
C THR A 46 -13.82 -31.31 -10.03
N GLY A 47 -15.03 -31.49 -10.55
CA GLY A 47 -16.06 -30.43 -10.54
C GLY A 47 -15.70 -29.28 -11.50
N VAL A 48 -16.41 -28.19 -11.39
CA VAL A 48 -16.04 -26.92 -12.03
C VAL A 48 -14.77 -26.37 -11.35
N ILE A 49 -13.77 -26.01 -12.15
CA ILE A 49 -12.39 -25.75 -11.70
C ILE A 49 -12.16 -24.24 -11.62
N ALA A 50 -11.51 -23.75 -10.57
CA ALA A 50 -11.00 -22.38 -10.54
C ALA A 50 -10.03 -22.14 -11.71
N GLY A 51 -10.26 -21.07 -12.46
CA GLY A 51 -9.65 -20.80 -13.76
C GLY A 51 -10.55 -21.12 -14.96
N MET A 52 -11.69 -21.80 -14.76
CA MET A 52 -12.74 -21.93 -15.80
C MET A 52 -13.65 -20.69 -15.86
N SER A 53 -13.55 -19.80 -14.93
CA SER A 53 -14.26 -18.51 -14.94
C SER A 53 -14.05 -17.80 -16.27
N GLY A 54 -15.12 -17.51 -17.01
CA GLY A 54 -15.06 -16.95 -18.36
C GLY A 54 -15.11 -17.98 -19.50
N SER A 55 -15.07 -19.28 -19.22
CA SER A 55 -15.19 -20.32 -20.25
C SER A 55 -16.47 -20.14 -21.06
N PRO A 56 -16.39 -19.89 -22.39
CA PRO A 56 -17.56 -19.67 -23.20
C PRO A 56 -18.41 -20.94 -23.26
N VAL A 57 -19.74 -20.76 -23.18
CA VAL A 57 -20.75 -21.81 -23.28
C VAL A 57 -21.62 -21.56 -24.51
N TYR A 58 -21.76 -22.55 -25.35
CA TYR A 58 -22.55 -22.52 -26.57
C TYR A 58 -23.76 -23.43 -26.46
N LEU A 59 -24.94 -22.89 -26.77
CA LEU A 59 -26.20 -23.60 -26.85
C LEU A 59 -26.75 -23.40 -28.25
N ASP A 60 -27.14 -24.49 -28.91
CA ASP A 60 -27.60 -24.50 -30.30
C ASP A 60 -26.67 -23.72 -31.26
N GLY A 61 -25.35 -23.85 -31.05
CA GLY A 61 -24.30 -23.19 -31.84
C GLY A 61 -24.12 -21.70 -31.59
N LYS A 62 -24.89 -21.08 -30.69
CA LYS A 62 -24.79 -19.66 -30.30
C LYS A 62 -24.09 -19.52 -28.94
N LEU A 63 -23.26 -18.48 -28.79
CA LEU A 63 -22.65 -18.14 -27.53
C LEU A 63 -23.75 -17.70 -26.54
N ALA A 64 -24.02 -18.53 -25.54
CA ALA A 64 -25.03 -18.28 -24.51
C ALA A 64 -24.51 -17.49 -23.31
N GLY A 65 -23.22 -17.62 -23.00
CA GLY A 65 -22.61 -16.95 -21.87
C GLY A 65 -21.27 -17.55 -21.46
N ALA A 66 -20.87 -17.32 -20.23
CA ALA A 66 -19.61 -17.79 -19.66
C ALA A 66 -19.77 -18.42 -18.28
N VAL A 67 -19.03 -19.48 -18.00
CA VAL A 67 -18.93 -20.05 -16.65
C VAL A 67 -18.46 -18.97 -15.69
N SER A 68 -19.17 -18.80 -14.56
CA SER A 68 -18.92 -17.68 -13.66
C SER A 68 -18.80 -18.06 -12.17
N ALA A 69 -19.46 -19.12 -11.74
CA ALA A 69 -19.45 -19.53 -10.34
C ALA A 69 -19.69 -21.05 -10.19
N THR A 70 -19.29 -21.57 -9.05
CA THR A 70 -19.63 -22.90 -8.56
C THR A 70 -19.69 -22.89 -7.03
N TRP A 71 -20.02 -23.99 -6.41
CA TRP A 71 -20.08 -24.13 -4.97
C TRP A 71 -18.88 -24.95 -4.48
N ALA A 72 -18.20 -24.44 -3.46
CA ALA A 72 -17.17 -25.21 -2.77
C ALA A 72 -17.79 -26.47 -2.16
N PHE A 73 -17.02 -27.56 -2.15
CA PHE A 73 -17.44 -28.89 -1.66
C PHE A 73 -18.62 -29.51 -2.43
N GLY A 74 -18.97 -28.98 -3.61
CA GLY A 74 -20.00 -29.57 -4.46
C GLY A 74 -19.59 -30.96 -4.95
N LYS A 75 -20.46 -31.95 -4.76
CA LYS A 75 -20.21 -33.33 -5.24
C LYS A 75 -20.45 -33.48 -6.73
N ASP A 76 -21.44 -32.76 -7.24
CA ASP A 76 -21.78 -32.74 -8.67
C ASP A 76 -21.04 -31.60 -9.39
N PRO A 77 -20.66 -31.78 -10.66
CA PRO A 77 -20.02 -30.75 -11.48
C PRO A 77 -21.02 -29.72 -11.99
N VAL A 78 -21.62 -28.98 -11.05
CA VAL A 78 -22.65 -27.96 -11.32
C VAL A 78 -22.04 -26.58 -11.20
N GLY A 79 -22.30 -25.73 -12.20
CA GLY A 79 -21.84 -24.36 -12.24
C GLY A 79 -22.92 -23.38 -12.69
N GLN A 80 -22.61 -22.12 -12.58
CA GLN A 80 -23.44 -21.03 -13.07
C GLN A 80 -22.79 -20.41 -14.31
N VAL A 81 -23.61 -20.03 -15.25
CA VAL A 81 -23.20 -19.30 -16.46
C VAL A 81 -23.85 -17.92 -16.46
N THR A 82 -23.04 -16.91 -16.61
CA THR A 82 -23.48 -15.52 -16.85
C THR A 82 -23.89 -15.38 -18.31
N PRO A 83 -25.14 -14.93 -18.61
CA PRO A 83 -25.59 -14.67 -19.97
C PRO A 83 -24.67 -13.67 -20.70
N ILE A 84 -24.42 -13.92 -21.99
CA ILE A 84 -23.50 -13.08 -22.79
C ILE A 84 -24.01 -11.66 -22.94
N GLU A 85 -25.33 -11.47 -23.05
CA GLU A 85 -25.96 -10.15 -23.15
C GLU A 85 -25.56 -9.26 -21.97
N ASN A 86 -25.61 -9.82 -20.75
CA ASN A 86 -25.21 -9.10 -19.55
C ASN A 86 -23.73 -8.70 -19.59
N MET A 87 -22.85 -9.58 -20.08
CA MET A 87 -21.42 -9.29 -20.21
C MET A 87 -21.12 -8.20 -21.24
N LEU A 88 -21.87 -8.18 -22.33
CA LEU A 88 -21.71 -7.17 -23.40
C LEU A 88 -22.23 -5.79 -22.99
N GLU A 89 -23.28 -5.72 -22.16
CA GLU A 89 -23.76 -4.46 -21.57
C GLU A 89 -22.66 -3.76 -20.78
N SER A 90 -21.79 -4.51 -20.11
CA SER A 90 -20.66 -3.94 -19.35
C SER A 90 -19.59 -3.31 -20.25
N VAL A 91 -19.50 -3.71 -21.52
CA VAL A 91 -18.57 -3.14 -22.53
C VAL A 91 -19.14 -1.85 -23.11
N SER A 92 -20.48 -1.79 -23.30
CA SER A 92 -21.16 -0.69 -23.99
C SER A 92 -21.44 0.55 -23.14
N GLY A 93 -20.94 0.62 -21.92
CA GLY A 93 -21.08 1.82 -21.08
C GLY A 93 -22.45 2.00 -20.42
N GLY A 94 -23.20 0.91 -20.15
CA GLY A 94 -24.35 0.93 -19.26
C GLY A 94 -23.97 1.59 -17.94
N ALA A 95 -24.89 2.41 -17.37
CA ALA A 95 -24.66 3.19 -16.17
C ALA A 95 -23.89 2.39 -15.11
N PRO A 96 -22.80 2.90 -14.58
CA PRO A 96 -21.95 2.16 -13.67
C PRO A 96 -22.79 1.76 -12.45
N PHE A 97 -22.96 0.46 -12.22
CA PHE A 97 -23.27 -0.01 -10.89
C PHE A 97 -21.96 0.15 -10.09
N SER A 98 -21.67 1.38 -9.75
CA SER A 98 -20.60 1.67 -8.81
C SER A 98 -21.14 1.25 -7.44
N ILE A 99 -20.56 0.23 -6.82
CA ILE A 99 -20.50 0.20 -5.36
C ILE A 99 -19.95 1.58 -5.00
N PRO A 100 -20.68 2.40 -4.23
CA PRO A 100 -20.17 3.72 -3.87
C PRO A 100 -18.76 3.48 -3.33
N ARG A 101 -17.76 4.11 -3.95
CA ARG A 101 -16.43 4.20 -3.35
C ARG A 101 -16.70 4.66 -1.93
N ALA A 102 -16.44 3.82 -0.93
CA ALA A 102 -16.41 4.29 0.43
C ALA A 102 -15.34 5.39 0.37
N ARG A 103 -15.77 6.64 0.23
CA ARG A 103 -14.87 7.76 0.41
C ARG A 103 -14.22 7.50 1.74
N ALA A 104 -12.90 7.46 1.74
CA ALA A 104 -12.14 7.46 2.98
C ALA A 104 -12.83 8.47 3.88
N THR A 105 -13.37 8.00 5.01
CA THR A 105 -14.21 8.81 5.92
C THR A 105 -13.39 9.89 6.61
N SER A 106 -12.08 9.93 6.37
CA SER A 106 -11.15 10.94 6.87
C SER A 106 -10.59 11.77 5.71
N SER A 107 -10.64 13.09 5.86
CA SER A 107 -9.94 13.99 4.95
C SER A 107 -8.43 13.69 4.98
N SER A 108 -7.72 14.04 3.91
CA SER A 108 -6.24 13.93 3.88
C SER A 108 -5.58 14.66 5.04
N ALA A 109 -6.21 15.73 5.53
CA ALA A 109 -5.77 16.45 6.73
C ALA A 109 -5.84 15.57 7.99
N ALA A 110 -6.98 14.92 8.26
CA ALA A 110 -7.15 14.06 9.43
C ALA A 110 -6.24 12.81 9.36
N ALA A 111 -6.09 12.21 8.19
CA ALA A 111 -5.16 11.10 7.98
C ALA A 111 -3.70 11.51 8.21
N TRP A 112 -3.33 12.72 7.79
CA TRP A 112 -2.03 13.30 8.05
C TRP A 112 -1.79 13.54 9.55
N GLU A 113 -2.73 14.21 10.23
CA GLU A 113 -2.63 14.49 11.68
C GLU A 113 -2.45 13.19 12.47
N ALA A 114 -3.23 12.14 12.13
CA ALA A 114 -3.10 10.84 12.76
C ALA A 114 -1.73 10.20 12.51
N LEU A 115 -1.21 10.27 11.28
CA LEU A 115 0.11 9.74 10.93
C LEU A 115 1.23 10.48 11.70
N ALA A 116 1.14 11.78 11.74
CA ALA A 116 2.11 12.63 12.43
C ALA A 116 2.10 12.38 13.94
N ALA A 117 0.92 12.25 14.55
CA ALA A 117 0.78 11.87 15.94
C ALA A 117 1.33 10.46 16.22
N ALA A 118 1.04 9.49 15.33
CA ALA A 118 1.54 8.12 15.44
C ALA A 118 3.08 8.06 15.42
N HIS A 119 3.73 8.96 14.68
CA HIS A 119 5.19 8.99 14.54
C HIS A 119 5.91 9.14 15.89
N GLY A 120 5.35 9.90 16.83
CA GLY A 120 5.91 10.13 18.17
C GLY A 120 5.55 9.09 19.25
N LEU A 121 4.71 8.11 18.94
CA LEU A 121 4.22 7.14 19.92
C LEU A 121 5.23 6.02 20.22
N PRO A 122 5.16 5.42 21.42
CA PRO A 122 5.85 4.18 21.73
C PRO A 122 5.48 3.07 20.72
N PRO A 123 6.36 2.07 20.46
CA PRO A 123 6.19 1.12 19.37
C PRO A 123 4.83 0.39 19.34
N ASP A 124 4.31 -0.07 20.47
CA ASP A 124 3.02 -0.79 20.49
C ASP A 124 1.83 0.15 20.24
N GLU A 125 1.84 1.34 20.82
CA GLU A 125 0.84 2.38 20.57
C GLU A 125 0.91 2.89 19.14
N ARG A 126 2.12 3.01 18.57
CA ARG A 126 2.35 3.39 17.18
C ARG A 126 1.76 2.36 16.22
N VAL A 127 1.94 1.06 16.48
CA VAL A 127 1.31 -0.01 15.69
C VAL A 127 -0.21 0.16 15.72
N ALA A 128 -0.83 0.28 16.89
CA ALA A 128 -2.28 0.44 17.01
C ALA A 128 -2.81 1.71 16.33
N ALA A 129 -2.06 2.81 16.37
CA ALA A 129 -2.40 4.04 15.65
C ALA A 129 -2.31 3.86 14.14
N LEU A 130 -1.22 3.26 13.65
CA LEU A 130 -1.02 3.00 12.22
C LEU A 130 -2.03 1.98 11.66
N GLU A 131 -2.46 0.98 12.43
CA GLU A 131 -3.53 0.06 12.03
C GLU A 131 -4.85 0.81 11.77
N ARG A 132 -5.20 1.77 12.63
CA ARG A 132 -6.39 2.61 12.42
C ARG A 132 -6.29 3.48 11.16
N ILE A 133 -5.10 4.02 10.87
CA ILE A 133 -4.85 4.80 9.66
C ILE A 133 -4.87 3.90 8.42
N ALA A 134 -4.34 2.69 8.53
CA ALA A 134 -4.28 1.72 7.43
C ALA A 134 -5.65 1.09 7.10
N ALA A 135 -6.57 1.02 8.07
CA ALA A 135 -7.85 0.33 7.93
C ALA A 135 -8.69 0.78 6.72
N PRO A 136 -8.82 2.09 6.39
CA PRO A 136 -9.56 2.54 5.20
C PRO A 136 -8.94 2.09 3.86
N TYR A 137 -7.65 1.77 3.86
CA TYR A 137 -6.90 1.34 2.67
C TYR A 137 -6.83 -0.18 2.53
N ARG A 138 -7.51 -0.92 3.39
CA ARG A 138 -7.70 -2.36 3.27
C ARG A 138 -8.99 -2.67 2.52
N PRO A 139 -9.06 -3.78 1.77
CA PRO A 139 -10.28 -4.17 1.07
C PRO A 139 -11.46 -4.30 2.03
N ALA A 140 -12.61 -3.75 1.67
CA ALA A 140 -13.83 -3.87 2.48
C ALA A 140 -14.30 -5.34 2.55
N ALA A 141 -14.85 -5.74 3.69
CA ALA A 141 -15.51 -7.04 3.82
C ALA A 141 -16.78 -7.05 2.94
N GLY A 142 -16.99 -8.10 2.14
CA GLY A 142 -18.27 -8.18 1.42
C GLY A 142 -18.35 -9.00 0.14
N ARG A 143 -17.48 -10.00 -0.08
CA ARG A 143 -17.73 -10.97 -1.15
C ARG A 143 -17.74 -12.39 -0.61
N GLU A 144 -18.96 -12.92 -0.37
CA GLU A 144 -19.18 -14.32 0.02
C GLU A 144 -19.08 -15.33 -1.14
N ALA A 145 -19.04 -14.88 -2.39
CA ALA A 145 -18.89 -15.79 -3.52
C ALA A 145 -17.42 -16.12 -3.72
N ALA A 146 -17.06 -17.38 -3.55
CA ALA A 146 -15.74 -17.88 -3.92
C ALA A 146 -15.45 -17.51 -5.39
N SER A 147 -14.47 -16.65 -5.61
CA SER A 147 -14.00 -16.31 -6.95
C SER A 147 -13.56 -17.62 -7.64
N LEU A 148 -14.06 -17.86 -8.84
CA LEU A 148 -13.70 -19.02 -9.65
C LEU A 148 -12.40 -18.78 -10.45
N LEU A 149 -11.63 -17.76 -10.10
CA LEU A 149 -10.32 -17.50 -10.69
C LEU A 149 -9.26 -18.36 -10.02
N ALA A 150 -8.32 -18.87 -10.81
CA ALA A 150 -7.15 -19.56 -10.30
C ALA A 150 -6.09 -18.53 -9.89
N PRO A 151 -5.69 -18.44 -8.62
CA PRO A 151 -4.70 -17.47 -8.18
C PRO A 151 -3.31 -17.80 -8.71
N VAL A 152 -2.54 -16.74 -8.98
CA VAL A 152 -1.13 -16.81 -9.41
C VAL A 152 -0.30 -16.07 -8.37
N SER A 153 0.77 -16.71 -7.89
CA SER A 153 1.74 -16.10 -6.98
C SER A 153 3.13 -16.66 -7.25
N ALA A 154 4.11 -15.78 -7.44
CA ALA A 154 5.51 -16.14 -7.54
C ALA A 154 6.40 -15.17 -6.77
N GLY A 155 7.47 -15.66 -6.17
CA GLY A 155 8.42 -14.85 -5.40
C GLY A 155 7.90 -14.34 -4.05
N ILE A 156 6.64 -14.59 -3.68
CA ILE A 156 6.02 -14.12 -2.43
C ILE A 156 6.13 -15.22 -1.35
N PRO A 157 6.83 -14.97 -0.23
CA PRO A 157 6.94 -15.94 0.87
C PRO A 157 5.58 -16.29 1.48
N SER A 158 5.41 -17.55 1.91
CA SER A 158 4.19 -18.02 2.59
C SER A 158 3.86 -17.20 3.84
N ALA A 159 4.87 -16.73 4.56
CA ALA A 159 4.70 -15.85 5.72
C ALA A 159 4.02 -14.52 5.36
N THR A 160 4.35 -13.93 4.21
CA THR A 160 3.66 -12.73 3.70
C THR A 160 2.22 -13.06 3.30
N LEU A 161 1.99 -14.16 2.56
CA LEU A 161 0.64 -14.58 2.20
C LEU A 161 -0.24 -14.81 3.42
N SER A 162 0.32 -15.43 4.48
CA SER A 162 -0.38 -15.63 5.75
C SER A 162 -0.68 -14.31 6.48
N ARG A 163 0.25 -13.36 6.48
CA ARG A 163 0.05 -12.04 7.10
C ARG A 163 -1.10 -11.27 6.45
N PHE A 164 -1.20 -11.34 5.13
CA PHE A 164 -2.22 -10.63 4.35
C PHE A 164 -3.40 -11.52 3.94
N ALA A 165 -3.57 -12.70 4.58
CA ALA A 165 -4.56 -13.69 4.19
C ALA A 165 -5.99 -13.14 4.17
N GLU A 166 -6.36 -12.33 5.16
CA GLU A 166 -7.68 -11.71 5.25
C GLU A 166 -7.88 -10.69 4.12
N ASP A 167 -6.90 -9.81 3.89
CA ASP A 167 -6.97 -8.80 2.83
C ASP A 167 -7.05 -9.46 1.44
N LEU A 168 -6.23 -10.48 1.19
CA LEU A 168 -6.26 -11.27 -0.04
C LEU A 168 -7.59 -12.01 -0.22
N GLY A 169 -8.13 -12.57 0.85
CA GLY A 169 -9.45 -13.21 0.83
C GLY A 169 -10.56 -12.24 0.46
N ARG A 170 -10.54 -11.03 0.99
CA ARG A 170 -11.48 -9.94 0.65
C ARG A 170 -11.37 -9.51 -0.82
N LEU A 171 -10.19 -9.64 -1.42
CA LEU A 171 -9.96 -9.42 -2.85
C LEU A 171 -10.39 -10.63 -3.71
N GLY A 172 -10.87 -11.72 -3.11
CA GLY A 172 -11.20 -12.95 -3.84
C GLY A 172 -9.98 -13.78 -4.21
N LEU A 173 -8.84 -13.55 -3.57
CA LEU A 173 -7.57 -14.26 -3.74
C LEU A 173 -7.21 -15.02 -2.45
N PRO A 174 -7.90 -16.12 -2.11
CA PRO A 174 -7.69 -16.78 -0.83
C PRO A 174 -6.27 -17.35 -0.67
N ALA A 175 -5.63 -17.01 0.45
CA ALA A 175 -4.24 -17.36 0.75
C ALA A 175 -3.88 -18.86 0.63
N PRO A 176 -4.76 -19.84 1.00
CA PRO A 176 -4.45 -21.25 0.81
C PRO A 176 -4.15 -21.65 -0.63
N PHE A 177 -4.85 -21.06 -1.60
CA PHE A 177 -4.60 -21.30 -3.03
C PHE A 177 -3.32 -20.62 -3.51
N LEU A 178 -3.04 -19.40 -3.04
CA LEU A 178 -1.79 -18.71 -3.34
C LEU A 178 -0.57 -19.47 -2.80
N ALA A 179 -0.64 -20.01 -1.60
CA ALA A 179 0.43 -20.80 -1.01
C ALA A 179 0.71 -22.10 -1.79
N SER A 180 -0.32 -22.70 -2.38
CA SER A 180 -0.17 -23.89 -3.24
C SER A 180 0.49 -23.57 -4.58
N ALA A 181 0.28 -22.35 -5.11
CA ALA A 181 0.90 -21.89 -6.34
C ALA A 181 2.40 -21.58 -6.17
N VAL A 182 2.85 -21.23 -4.97
CA VAL A 182 4.29 -20.94 -4.66
C VAL A 182 5.19 -22.15 -4.92
N GLY A 183 4.70 -23.37 -4.76
CA GLY A 183 5.48 -24.61 -5.00
C GLY A 183 5.81 -24.87 -6.48
N ALA A 184 5.06 -24.30 -7.41
CA ALA A 184 5.27 -24.49 -8.86
C ALA A 184 6.18 -23.43 -9.47
N ALA A 185 6.43 -22.30 -8.78
CA ALA A 185 7.20 -21.18 -9.28
C ALA A 185 8.44 -20.90 -8.41
N GLY A 186 9.27 -21.90 -8.26
CA GLY A 186 10.58 -21.78 -7.59
C GLY A 186 11.63 -21.00 -8.36
N ALA A 187 11.25 -20.09 -9.23
CA ALA A 187 12.13 -19.08 -9.85
C ALA A 187 11.36 -18.37 -10.96
N GLY A 188 11.07 -17.10 -10.78
CA GLY A 188 10.96 -16.20 -11.92
C GLY A 188 9.95 -16.59 -13.02
N ARG A 189 9.55 -15.60 -13.77
CA ARG A 189 8.92 -15.69 -15.10
C ARG A 189 8.97 -17.07 -15.75
N ALA A 190 7.86 -17.56 -16.25
CA ALA A 190 7.85 -18.76 -17.11
C ALA A 190 9.06 -18.73 -18.05
N PRO A 191 9.77 -19.87 -18.23
CA PRO A 191 10.97 -19.88 -19.07
C PRO A 191 10.67 -19.19 -20.39
N GLU A 192 11.50 -18.25 -20.82
CA GLU A 192 11.39 -17.51 -22.09
C GLU A 192 11.35 -18.44 -23.32
N THR A 193 11.56 -19.74 -23.08
CA THR A 193 11.60 -20.79 -24.10
C THR A 193 10.23 -21.16 -24.66
N ARG A 194 9.10 -20.72 -24.07
CA ARG A 194 7.76 -20.96 -24.62
C ARG A 194 7.23 -19.67 -25.23
N ALA A 195 7.13 -19.64 -26.54
CA ALA A 195 6.51 -18.53 -27.25
C ALA A 195 5.06 -18.34 -26.74
N ALA A 196 4.75 -17.14 -26.28
CA ALA A 196 3.38 -16.79 -25.93
C ALA A 196 2.48 -16.99 -27.16
N PRO A 197 1.24 -17.49 -27.00
CA PRO A 197 0.27 -17.44 -28.08
C PRO A 197 0.14 -16.01 -28.62
N ASP A 198 0.25 -15.84 -29.94
CA ASP A 198 0.26 -14.51 -30.58
C ASP A 198 -1.02 -13.70 -30.33
N LYS A 199 -2.13 -14.37 -29.97
CA LYS A 199 -3.44 -13.72 -29.76
C LYS A 199 -4.27 -14.42 -28.69
N LEU A 200 -5.13 -13.66 -28.04
CA LEU A 200 -6.20 -14.21 -27.23
C LEU A 200 -7.21 -14.93 -28.13
N VAL A 201 -7.73 -16.04 -27.65
CA VAL A 201 -8.80 -16.81 -28.30
C VAL A 201 -9.88 -17.16 -27.29
N ALA A 202 -11.12 -17.32 -27.76
CA ALA A 202 -12.22 -17.80 -26.91
C ALA A 202 -11.88 -19.17 -26.30
N GLY A 203 -12.08 -19.33 -25.00
CA GLY A 203 -11.67 -20.51 -24.23
C GLY A 203 -10.20 -20.51 -23.77
N GLY A 204 -9.37 -19.58 -24.26
CA GLY A 204 -7.97 -19.43 -23.85
C GLY A 204 -7.83 -18.94 -22.40
N ALA A 205 -6.78 -19.36 -21.72
CA ALA A 205 -6.50 -18.90 -20.37
C ALA A 205 -5.86 -17.49 -20.37
N LEU A 206 -6.29 -16.63 -19.45
CA LEU A 206 -5.90 -15.24 -19.33
C LEU A 206 -5.59 -14.91 -17.87
N THR A 207 -4.40 -14.38 -17.59
CA THR A 207 -4.03 -13.88 -16.26
C THR A 207 -4.07 -12.36 -16.21
N ALA A 208 -4.73 -11.81 -15.19
CA ALA A 208 -4.66 -10.41 -14.83
C ALA A 208 -3.68 -10.22 -13.66
N PHE A 209 -2.78 -9.23 -13.76
CA PHE A 209 -1.73 -9.01 -12.79
C PHE A 209 -2.02 -7.84 -11.87
N LEU A 210 -1.71 -8.02 -10.59
CA LEU A 210 -1.62 -6.98 -9.56
C LEU A 210 -0.16 -6.61 -9.27
N LEU A 211 0.74 -7.60 -9.32
CA LEU A 211 2.19 -7.44 -9.29
C LEU A 211 2.79 -8.23 -10.45
N ASP A 212 3.80 -7.67 -11.13
CA ASP A 212 4.57 -8.36 -12.17
C ASP A 212 6.04 -7.92 -12.18
N GLY A 213 6.94 -8.88 -12.23
CA GLY A 213 8.39 -8.72 -12.20
C GLY A 213 9.06 -9.78 -11.32
N ASP A 214 9.96 -9.37 -10.41
CA ASP A 214 10.58 -10.28 -9.44
C ASP A 214 9.55 -10.89 -8.47
N LEU A 215 8.40 -10.21 -8.29
CA LEU A 215 7.21 -10.74 -7.64
C LEU A 215 6.06 -10.79 -8.63
N GLN A 216 5.26 -11.85 -8.54
CA GLN A 216 4.01 -11.94 -9.29
C GLN A 216 2.84 -12.21 -8.35
N LEU A 217 1.76 -11.48 -8.55
CA LEU A 217 0.47 -11.69 -7.91
C LEU A 217 -0.63 -11.38 -8.92
N GLY A 218 -1.58 -12.29 -9.07
CA GLY A 218 -2.68 -12.11 -9.99
C GLY A 218 -3.66 -13.27 -9.94
N ALA A 219 -4.53 -13.34 -10.93
CA ALA A 219 -5.44 -14.44 -11.08
C ALA A 219 -5.71 -14.78 -12.54
N THR A 220 -5.90 -16.07 -12.79
CA THR A 220 -6.17 -16.63 -14.11
C THR A 220 -7.63 -17.03 -14.22
N GLY A 221 -8.24 -16.61 -15.30
CA GLY A 221 -9.53 -17.08 -15.78
C GLY A 221 -9.45 -17.45 -17.25
N THR A 222 -10.58 -17.35 -17.93
CA THR A 222 -10.75 -17.76 -19.32
C THR A 222 -11.36 -16.62 -20.13
N VAL A 223 -10.93 -16.47 -21.37
CA VAL A 223 -11.48 -15.53 -22.36
C VAL A 223 -12.81 -16.06 -22.87
N THR A 224 -13.85 -15.25 -22.81
CA THR A 224 -15.19 -15.63 -23.28
C THR A 224 -15.36 -15.37 -24.78
N ARG A 225 -14.97 -14.17 -25.22
CA ARG A 225 -15.10 -13.73 -26.60
C ARG A 225 -14.01 -12.73 -26.95
N VAL A 226 -13.56 -12.78 -28.19
CA VAL A 226 -12.65 -11.80 -28.78
C VAL A 226 -13.32 -11.28 -30.05
N ASP A 227 -13.37 -9.96 -30.19
CA ASP A 227 -13.95 -9.28 -31.34
C ASP A 227 -12.87 -8.87 -32.37
N PRO A 228 -13.25 -8.69 -33.65
CA PRO A 228 -12.29 -8.33 -34.69
C PRO A 228 -11.53 -7.02 -34.47
N ASP A 229 -12.10 -6.09 -33.68
CA ASP A 229 -11.47 -4.82 -33.33
C ASP A 229 -10.44 -4.93 -32.19
N GLY A 230 -10.16 -6.13 -31.70
CA GLY A 230 -9.24 -6.43 -30.62
C GLY A 230 -9.83 -6.21 -29.22
N SER A 231 -11.13 -5.95 -29.10
CA SER A 231 -11.80 -6.00 -27.80
C SER A 231 -12.09 -7.43 -27.37
N PHE A 232 -12.14 -7.67 -26.05
CA PHE A 232 -12.48 -8.98 -25.52
C PHE A 232 -13.27 -8.86 -24.21
N VAL A 233 -14.04 -9.91 -23.90
CA VAL A 233 -14.68 -10.13 -22.59
C VAL A 233 -14.21 -11.44 -21.98
N ALA A 234 -14.11 -11.46 -20.64
CA ALA A 234 -13.57 -12.61 -19.92
C ALA A 234 -14.20 -12.75 -18.52
N PHE A 235 -13.90 -13.84 -17.84
CA PHE A 235 -14.16 -14.16 -16.43
C PHE A 235 -15.63 -14.44 -16.08
N GLY A 236 -16.62 -13.82 -16.71
CA GLY A 236 -18.03 -14.03 -16.41
C GLY A 236 -18.49 -13.52 -15.05
N HIS A 237 -17.60 -12.89 -14.31
CA HIS A 237 -17.81 -12.18 -13.03
C HIS A 237 -16.72 -11.12 -12.85
N PRO A 238 -16.86 -10.18 -11.92
CA PRO A 238 -15.80 -9.21 -11.67
C PRO A 238 -14.51 -9.87 -11.14
N PHE A 239 -13.37 -9.28 -11.45
CA PHE A 239 -12.10 -9.62 -10.81
C PHE A 239 -12.03 -9.04 -9.40
N LEU A 240 -11.96 -7.72 -9.28
CA LEU A 240 -11.95 -6.96 -8.03
C LEU A 240 -13.18 -6.05 -7.87
N GLY A 241 -13.95 -5.84 -8.96
CA GLY A 241 -15.13 -4.98 -9.01
C GLY A 241 -14.81 -3.50 -8.91
N MET A 242 -13.71 -3.08 -9.47
CA MET A 242 -13.21 -1.70 -9.38
C MET A 242 -13.82 -0.74 -10.42
N GLY A 243 -14.64 -1.24 -11.34
CA GLY A 243 -15.24 -0.41 -12.39
C GLY A 243 -14.29 -0.19 -13.56
N GLU A 244 -14.02 1.06 -13.92
CA GLU A 244 -13.01 1.38 -14.93
C GLU A 244 -11.61 1.22 -14.35
N ILE A 245 -10.76 0.46 -15.06
CA ILE A 245 -9.41 0.11 -14.63
C ILE A 245 -8.45 0.03 -15.82
N GLU A 246 -7.17 0.02 -15.54
CA GLU A 246 -6.12 -0.40 -16.46
C GLU A 246 -5.22 -1.43 -15.77
N LEU A 247 -5.44 -2.73 -16.07
CA LEU A 247 -4.60 -3.80 -15.54
C LEU A 247 -3.93 -4.59 -16.67
N PRO A 248 -2.64 -4.92 -16.53
CA PRO A 248 -1.96 -5.75 -17.51
C PRO A 248 -2.48 -7.18 -17.45
N VAL A 249 -2.64 -7.77 -18.64
CA VAL A 249 -3.03 -9.16 -18.79
C VAL A 249 -2.13 -9.89 -19.77
N ALA A 250 -2.02 -11.20 -19.58
CA ALA A 250 -1.25 -12.08 -20.43
C ALA A 250 -2.02 -13.35 -20.80
N THR A 251 -1.72 -13.92 -21.97
CA THR A 251 -2.00 -15.31 -22.25
C THR A 251 -1.29 -16.20 -21.24
N THR A 252 -1.86 -17.36 -20.95
CA THR A 252 -1.41 -18.21 -19.85
C THR A 252 -1.43 -19.66 -20.25
N ASP A 253 -0.35 -20.38 -19.96
CA ASP A 253 -0.33 -21.82 -20.05
C ASP A 253 -0.89 -22.43 -18.76
N VAL A 254 -1.70 -23.45 -18.89
CA VAL A 254 -2.09 -24.30 -17.77
C VAL A 254 -1.08 -25.44 -17.67
N VAL A 255 -0.33 -25.48 -16.58
CA VAL A 255 0.67 -26.53 -16.35
C VAL A 255 -0.02 -27.84 -16.05
N GLU A 256 -0.98 -27.80 -15.12
CA GLU A 256 -1.76 -28.95 -14.68
C GLU A 256 -3.03 -28.48 -13.96
N VAL A 257 -4.00 -29.38 -13.82
CA VAL A 257 -5.18 -29.18 -12.98
C VAL A 257 -4.99 -29.90 -11.65
N PHE A 258 -5.02 -29.16 -10.56
CA PHE A 258 -4.96 -29.73 -9.22
C PHE A 258 -6.37 -30.07 -8.74
N ALA A 259 -6.65 -31.36 -8.58
CA ALA A 259 -7.91 -31.84 -8.05
C ALA A 259 -7.94 -31.68 -6.52
N SER A 260 -8.96 -31.01 -5.97
CA SER A 260 -9.14 -30.74 -4.55
C SER A 260 -10.56 -31.05 -4.12
N SER A 261 -10.75 -31.52 -2.89
CA SER A 261 -12.08 -31.74 -2.32
C SER A 261 -12.83 -30.45 -2.01
N MET A 262 -12.12 -29.34 -1.82
CA MET A 262 -12.73 -28.03 -1.59
C MET A 262 -13.11 -27.35 -2.91
N LEU A 263 -12.12 -27.09 -3.75
CA LEU A 263 -12.25 -26.49 -5.07
C LEU A 263 -11.00 -26.82 -5.87
N SER A 264 -11.17 -27.55 -6.98
CA SER A 264 -10.08 -27.83 -7.90
C SER A 264 -9.65 -26.54 -8.63
N PHE A 265 -8.38 -26.45 -9.02
CA PHE A 265 -7.85 -25.23 -9.67
C PHE A 265 -6.78 -25.54 -10.70
N LYS A 266 -6.62 -24.62 -11.66
CA LYS A 266 -5.55 -24.65 -12.65
C LYS A 266 -4.26 -24.14 -12.03
N LEU A 267 -3.17 -24.87 -12.16
CA LEU A 267 -1.82 -24.38 -11.96
C LEU A 267 -1.42 -23.61 -13.23
N ALA A 268 -1.39 -22.30 -13.11
CA ALA A 268 -1.20 -21.39 -14.23
C ALA A 268 0.25 -20.90 -14.32
N ALA A 269 0.78 -20.81 -15.53
CA ALA A 269 2.07 -20.21 -15.87
C ALA A 269 1.84 -19.07 -16.87
N PRO A 270 1.65 -17.83 -16.40
CA PRO A 270 1.39 -16.71 -17.28
C PRO A 270 2.66 -16.31 -18.06
N HIS A 271 2.43 -15.87 -19.30
CA HIS A 271 3.46 -15.22 -20.11
C HIS A 271 3.67 -13.76 -19.68
N ALA A 272 4.55 -13.04 -20.38
CA ALA A 272 4.71 -11.61 -20.17
C ALA A 272 3.41 -10.87 -20.51
N PRO A 273 3.05 -9.81 -19.74
CA PRO A 273 1.92 -8.97 -20.07
C PRO A 273 1.98 -8.43 -21.49
N ALA A 274 0.88 -8.58 -22.24
CA ALA A 274 0.78 -8.17 -23.63
C ALA A 274 -0.40 -7.24 -23.90
N TYR A 275 -1.44 -7.29 -23.05
CA TYR A 275 -2.71 -6.61 -23.26
C TYR A 275 -3.19 -5.92 -21.99
N ARG A 276 -4.40 -5.36 -22.02
CA ARG A 276 -4.98 -4.65 -20.86
C ARG A 276 -6.44 -4.98 -20.64
N LEU A 277 -6.84 -5.08 -19.35
CA LEU A 277 -8.23 -4.90 -18.94
C LEU A 277 -8.54 -3.41 -18.91
N THR A 278 -9.77 -3.06 -19.27
CA THR A 278 -10.27 -1.68 -19.27
C THR A 278 -11.50 -1.51 -18.38
N SER A 279 -12.18 -2.61 -18.06
CA SER A 279 -13.34 -2.62 -17.18
C SER A 279 -13.38 -3.88 -16.32
N ASP A 280 -13.70 -3.69 -15.06
CA ASP A 280 -13.88 -4.75 -14.05
C ASP A 280 -15.22 -4.53 -13.34
N ARG A 281 -16.28 -5.04 -13.91
CA ARG A 281 -17.65 -4.84 -13.43
C ARG A 281 -18.38 -6.18 -13.32
N ASP A 282 -19.43 -6.26 -12.50
CA ASP A 282 -20.43 -7.31 -12.64
C ASP A 282 -21.24 -7.01 -13.92
N PRO A 283 -21.28 -7.90 -14.89
CA PRO A 283 -21.12 -9.36 -14.82
C PRO A 283 -19.82 -9.90 -15.42
N GLY A 284 -18.76 -9.14 -15.61
CA GLY A 284 -17.51 -9.65 -16.15
C GLY A 284 -16.46 -8.58 -16.35
N VAL A 285 -15.33 -8.97 -16.86
CA VAL A 285 -14.25 -8.03 -17.21
C VAL A 285 -14.18 -7.87 -18.73
N SER A 286 -13.76 -6.69 -19.17
CA SER A 286 -13.47 -6.44 -20.58
C SER A 286 -12.12 -5.78 -20.76
N GLY A 287 -11.54 -5.92 -21.95
CA GLY A 287 -10.22 -5.40 -22.25
C GLY A 287 -9.97 -5.20 -23.73
N ARG A 288 -8.74 -4.80 -24.06
CA ARG A 288 -8.28 -4.56 -25.44
C ARG A 288 -6.89 -5.13 -25.67
N MET A 289 -6.66 -5.61 -26.91
CA MET A 289 -5.38 -6.13 -27.37
C MET A 289 -4.53 -5.06 -28.09
N ASP A 290 -4.70 -3.80 -27.75
CA ASP A 290 -4.04 -2.67 -28.44
C ASP A 290 -2.68 -2.30 -27.83
N ARG A 291 -2.47 -2.51 -26.54
CA ARG A 291 -1.24 -2.22 -25.81
C ARG A 291 -1.20 -2.91 -24.44
N VAL A 292 -0.06 -2.89 -23.80
CA VAL A 292 0.08 -3.30 -22.40
C VAL A 292 -0.38 -2.16 -21.48
N ALA A 293 -1.11 -2.49 -20.41
CA ALA A 293 -1.41 -1.52 -19.37
C ALA A 293 -0.12 -1.11 -18.63
N PRO A 294 0.06 0.18 -18.31
CA PRO A 294 1.17 0.61 -17.49
C PRO A 294 1.06 0.07 -16.07
N MET A 295 2.19 -0.20 -15.44
CA MET A 295 2.29 -0.47 -14.02
C MET A 295 3.15 0.59 -13.35
N ILE A 296 2.91 0.87 -12.07
CA ILE A 296 3.77 1.74 -11.28
C ILE A 296 5.05 0.97 -10.96
N PRO A 297 6.23 1.40 -11.47
CA PRO A 297 7.48 0.73 -11.19
C PRO A 297 7.86 0.89 -9.72
N VAL A 298 8.21 -0.21 -9.07
CA VAL A 298 8.69 -0.24 -7.68
C VAL A 298 10.08 -0.87 -7.65
N ARG A 299 11.01 -0.19 -6.99
CA ARG A 299 12.38 -0.64 -6.78
C ARG A 299 12.65 -0.77 -5.29
N PHE A 300 13.21 -1.89 -4.91
CA PHE A 300 13.73 -2.13 -3.57
C PHE A 300 15.25 -2.26 -3.62
N ARG A 301 15.93 -1.50 -2.78
CA ARG A 301 17.34 -1.66 -2.47
C ARG A 301 17.47 -2.24 -1.07
N LEU A 302 17.96 -3.46 -0.98
CA LEU A 302 18.14 -4.19 0.27
C LEU A 302 19.59 -4.16 0.67
N GLU A 303 19.90 -3.51 1.78
CA GLU A 303 21.25 -3.38 2.34
C GLU A 303 21.36 -4.31 3.55
N ALA A 304 22.11 -5.39 3.42
CA ALA A 304 22.39 -6.32 4.51
C ALA A 304 23.69 -5.93 5.22
N ALA A 305 23.74 -6.07 6.55
CA ALA A 305 24.96 -5.85 7.32
C ALA A 305 26.06 -6.84 6.87
N GLY A 306 27.10 -6.34 6.18
CA GLY A 306 28.25 -7.13 5.76
C GLY A 306 28.11 -7.90 4.46
N GLY A 307 27.01 -7.70 3.69
CA GLY A 307 26.80 -8.31 2.38
C GLY A 307 26.60 -7.29 1.25
N PRO A 308 26.62 -7.74 -0.01
CA PRO A 308 26.30 -6.86 -1.14
C PRO A 308 24.84 -6.44 -1.10
N ALA A 309 24.55 -5.22 -1.53
CA ALA A 309 23.18 -4.77 -1.71
C ALA A 309 22.48 -5.61 -2.79
N LYS A 310 21.18 -5.88 -2.58
CA LYS A 310 20.33 -6.56 -3.56
C LYS A 310 19.30 -5.57 -4.09
N ASP A 311 19.15 -5.52 -5.39
CA ASP A 311 18.10 -4.73 -6.04
C ASP A 311 17.01 -5.67 -6.54
N LEU A 312 15.74 -5.36 -6.18
CA LEU A 312 14.55 -6.05 -6.63
C LEU A 312 13.65 -5.08 -7.37
N ARG A 313 12.92 -5.56 -8.40
CA ARG A 313 12.09 -4.71 -9.27
C ARG A 313 10.82 -5.43 -9.69
N TRP A 314 9.71 -4.73 -9.57
CA TRP A 314 8.42 -5.18 -10.13
C TRP A 314 7.50 -3.99 -10.38
N GLY A 315 6.46 -4.22 -11.16
CA GLY A 315 5.36 -3.28 -11.33
C GLY A 315 4.25 -3.57 -10.34
N VAL A 316 3.57 -2.52 -9.89
CA VAL A 316 2.36 -2.58 -9.07
C VAL A 316 1.19 -1.99 -9.86
N ALA A 317 0.04 -2.65 -9.82
CA ALA A 317 -1.17 -2.18 -10.50
C ALA A 317 -1.53 -0.75 -10.08
N PRO A 318 -1.82 0.16 -11.03
CA PRO A 318 -2.11 1.57 -10.76
C PRO A 318 -3.57 1.76 -10.29
N ALA A 319 -4.00 1.01 -9.28
CA ALA A 319 -5.34 1.06 -8.73
C ALA A 319 -5.31 1.66 -7.31
N PRO A 320 -5.74 2.93 -7.12
CA PRO A 320 -5.58 3.66 -5.85
C PRO A 320 -6.12 2.91 -4.63
N SER A 321 -7.21 2.17 -4.78
CA SER A 321 -7.85 1.43 -3.68
C SER A 321 -7.06 0.23 -3.15
N ILE A 322 -6.17 -0.35 -3.96
CA ILE A 322 -5.36 -1.53 -3.59
C ILE A 322 -3.86 -1.26 -3.62
N PHE A 323 -3.43 -0.16 -4.24
CA PHE A 323 -2.01 0.22 -4.32
C PHE A 323 -1.31 0.25 -2.95
N PRO A 324 -1.90 0.84 -1.88
CA PRO A 324 -1.27 0.85 -0.56
C PRO A 324 -1.04 -0.55 0.01
N LEU A 325 -2.00 -1.46 -0.18
CA LEU A 325 -1.89 -2.85 0.26
C LEU A 325 -0.79 -3.59 -0.51
N LEU A 326 -0.77 -3.47 -1.84
CA LEU A 326 0.23 -4.12 -2.67
C LEU A 326 1.65 -3.62 -2.37
N LEU A 327 1.79 -2.33 -2.09
CA LEU A 327 3.06 -1.73 -1.68
C LEU A 327 3.52 -2.25 -0.31
N ALA A 328 2.61 -2.41 0.63
CA ALA A 328 2.89 -2.97 1.96
C ALA A 328 3.28 -4.46 1.89
N MET A 329 2.56 -5.25 1.10
CA MET A 329 2.95 -6.64 0.82
C MET A 329 4.35 -6.73 0.23
N SER A 330 4.66 -5.85 -0.73
CA SER A 330 5.99 -5.73 -1.32
C SER A 330 7.06 -5.40 -0.28
N THR A 331 6.77 -4.48 0.64
CA THR A 331 7.67 -4.11 1.74
C THR A 331 7.90 -5.29 2.69
N ASP A 332 6.85 -6.04 3.01
CA ASP A 332 6.94 -7.24 3.85
C ASP A 332 7.80 -8.33 3.21
N VAL A 333 7.62 -8.59 1.91
CA VAL A 333 8.47 -9.51 1.14
C VAL A 333 9.92 -9.07 1.19
N ALA A 334 10.19 -7.79 0.91
CA ALA A 334 11.54 -7.25 0.90
C ALA A 334 12.24 -7.37 2.27
N LEU A 335 11.51 -7.12 3.36
CA LEU A 335 12.02 -7.30 4.73
C LEU A 335 12.37 -8.76 5.03
N LEU A 336 11.55 -9.72 4.56
CA LEU A 336 11.82 -11.16 4.72
C LEU A 336 12.99 -11.65 3.87
N LEU A 337 13.10 -11.17 2.63
CA LEU A 337 14.20 -11.56 1.74
C LEU A 337 15.56 -10.98 2.18
N ASN A 338 15.52 -9.83 2.88
CA ASN A 338 16.71 -9.21 3.42
C ASN A 338 17.20 -9.93 4.69
N ASP A 339 16.27 -10.39 5.53
CA ASP A 339 16.58 -11.19 6.72
C ASP A 339 15.34 -11.98 7.19
N PRO A 340 15.32 -13.30 6.98
CA PRO A 340 14.19 -14.14 7.34
C PRO A 340 14.02 -14.36 8.85
N THR A 341 15.02 -13.99 9.68
CA THR A 341 14.94 -14.21 11.13
C THR A 341 13.98 -13.24 11.80
N PRO A 342 13.02 -13.72 12.62
CA PRO A 342 12.05 -12.85 13.31
C PRO A 342 12.64 -12.10 14.52
N ALA A 343 13.93 -12.27 14.80
CA ALA A 343 14.60 -11.69 15.97
C ALA A 343 14.53 -10.14 16.00
N GLN A 344 14.76 -9.59 17.18
CA GLN A 344 14.86 -8.14 17.40
C GLN A 344 15.79 -7.50 16.36
N LYS A 345 15.27 -6.52 15.61
CA LYS A 345 15.96 -5.89 14.49
C LYS A 345 15.94 -4.38 14.62
N THR A 346 16.93 -3.76 14.00
CA THR A 346 16.90 -2.36 13.64
C THR A 346 16.76 -2.27 12.13
N VAL A 347 15.75 -1.55 11.65
CA VAL A 347 15.41 -1.39 10.24
C VAL A 347 15.50 0.10 9.91
N ALA A 348 16.40 0.49 9.04
CA ALA A 348 16.36 1.79 8.39
C ALA A 348 15.49 1.67 7.13
N LEU A 349 14.47 2.50 7.08
CA LEU A 349 13.50 2.59 5.98
C LEU A 349 13.63 3.95 5.32
N ARG A 350 13.81 3.97 4.01
CA ARG A 350 13.60 5.15 3.16
C ARG A 350 12.58 4.79 2.10
N LEU A 351 11.46 5.49 2.08
CA LEU A 351 10.38 5.37 1.09
C LEU A 351 10.32 6.66 0.29
N SER A 352 10.35 6.55 -1.03
CA SER A 352 10.17 7.67 -1.96
C SER A 352 9.07 7.33 -2.96
N ILE A 353 7.99 8.12 -2.99
CA ILE A 353 6.89 7.99 -3.94
C ILE A 353 6.95 9.18 -4.89
N GLY A 354 7.31 8.93 -6.14
CA GLY A 354 7.36 9.96 -7.18
C GLY A 354 5.96 10.38 -7.61
N THR A 355 5.68 11.68 -7.60
CA THR A 355 4.39 12.25 -8.03
C THR A 355 4.58 13.49 -8.91
N ALA A 356 3.49 13.99 -9.51
CA ALA A 356 3.50 15.25 -10.26
C ALA A 356 3.92 16.46 -9.39
N ALA A 357 3.66 16.43 -8.08
CA ALA A 357 4.07 17.47 -7.12
C ALA A 357 5.51 17.28 -6.59
N GLY A 358 6.27 16.37 -7.17
CA GLY A 358 7.60 15.94 -6.71
C GLY A 358 7.55 14.69 -5.81
N PRO A 359 8.71 14.14 -5.43
CA PRO A 359 8.77 12.91 -4.63
C PRO A 359 8.33 13.17 -3.19
N PHE A 360 7.49 12.29 -2.65
CA PHE A 360 7.24 12.17 -1.21
C PHE A 360 8.34 11.31 -0.60
N VAL A 361 9.17 11.89 0.22
CA VAL A 361 10.27 11.17 0.88
C VAL A 361 9.99 11.04 2.37
N TYR A 362 9.99 9.81 2.84
CA TYR A 362 9.89 9.48 4.26
C TYR A 362 11.09 8.61 4.66
N GLU A 363 11.71 8.95 5.77
CA GLU A 363 12.82 8.21 6.36
C GLU A 363 12.52 7.91 7.82
N ASP A 364 12.89 6.71 8.26
CA ASP A 364 12.87 6.37 9.68
C ASP A 364 13.88 5.25 10.01
N VAL A 365 14.26 5.16 11.27
CA VAL A 365 15.07 4.07 11.81
C VAL A 365 14.31 3.42 12.95
N LEU A 366 13.78 2.24 12.69
CA LEU A 366 12.90 1.50 13.58
C LEU A 366 13.71 0.43 14.32
N SER A 367 13.51 0.28 15.62
CA SER A 367 14.25 -0.70 16.42
C SER A 367 13.35 -1.43 17.40
N GLY A 368 13.56 -2.74 17.55
CA GLY A 368 12.82 -3.59 18.45
C GLY A 368 11.84 -4.53 17.73
N PRO A 369 11.03 -5.28 18.50
CA PRO A 369 10.20 -6.36 17.97
C PRO A 369 9.10 -5.87 17.02
N ARG A 370 8.67 -4.61 17.12
CA ARG A 370 7.63 -4.01 16.28
C ARG A 370 8.15 -3.31 15.03
N ALA A 371 9.46 -3.27 14.82
CA ALA A 371 10.08 -2.53 13.70
C ALA A 371 9.49 -2.92 12.33
N ARG A 372 9.29 -4.22 12.09
CA ARG A 372 8.68 -4.74 10.86
C ARG A 372 7.23 -4.28 10.71
N ASP A 373 6.42 -4.41 11.74
CA ASP A 373 5.00 -4.03 11.71
C ASP A 373 4.85 -2.53 11.44
N ILE A 374 5.66 -1.71 12.11
CA ILE A 374 5.67 -0.25 11.90
C ILE A 374 6.06 0.08 10.45
N ALA A 375 7.09 -0.55 9.90
CA ALA A 375 7.52 -0.31 8.52
C ALA A 375 6.41 -0.60 7.52
N ILE A 376 5.76 -1.77 7.63
CA ILE A 376 4.66 -2.20 6.75
C ILE A 376 3.46 -1.25 6.87
N LEU A 377 3.01 -0.96 8.09
CA LEU A 377 1.84 -0.11 8.34
C LEU A 377 2.10 1.35 7.92
N THR A 378 3.32 1.85 8.11
CA THR A 378 3.72 3.17 7.61
C THR A 378 3.67 3.21 6.08
N THR A 379 4.05 2.13 5.41
CA THR A 379 3.97 2.03 3.94
C THR A 379 2.52 2.05 3.45
N ILE A 380 1.60 1.36 4.14
CA ILE A 380 0.15 1.45 3.84
C ILE A 380 -0.34 2.89 4.04
N ALA A 381 -0.03 3.48 5.19
CA ALA A 381 -0.52 4.81 5.55
C ALA A 381 -0.04 5.89 4.56
N LEU A 382 1.26 5.91 4.25
CA LEU A 382 1.82 6.87 3.28
C LEU A 382 1.36 6.58 1.85
N GLY A 383 1.33 5.32 1.44
CA GLY A 383 0.81 4.92 0.13
C GLY A 383 -0.64 5.36 -0.05
N GLY A 384 -1.48 5.14 0.97
CA GLY A 384 -2.88 5.55 0.98
C GLY A 384 -3.04 7.07 0.98
N LEU A 385 -2.30 7.77 1.84
CA LEU A 385 -2.33 9.22 1.92
C LEU A 385 -1.98 9.90 0.60
N VAL A 386 -1.05 9.32 -0.18
CA VAL A 386 -0.65 9.85 -1.50
C VAL A 386 -1.63 9.41 -2.58
N ALA A 387 -1.99 8.11 -2.65
CA ALA A 387 -2.79 7.58 -3.74
C ALA A 387 -4.28 7.98 -3.67
N ASP A 388 -4.81 8.16 -2.46
CA ASP A 388 -6.23 8.50 -2.20
C ASP A 388 -6.39 9.91 -1.60
N ASN A 389 -5.51 10.85 -1.98
CA ASN A 389 -5.62 12.24 -1.54
C ASN A 389 -6.84 12.93 -2.16
N GLU A 390 -7.38 13.93 -1.45
CA GLU A 390 -8.57 14.70 -1.87
C GLU A 390 -8.26 15.89 -2.79
N PHE A 391 -6.97 16.20 -3.01
CA PHE A 391 -6.57 17.42 -3.71
C PHE A 391 -6.53 17.27 -5.22
N GLU A 392 -5.77 16.28 -5.72
CA GLU A 392 -5.52 16.09 -7.15
C GLU A 392 -5.07 14.65 -7.46
N ASP A 393 -5.07 14.26 -8.74
CA ASP A 393 -4.46 13.01 -9.18
C ASP A 393 -2.93 13.06 -8.96
N PRO A 394 -2.37 12.22 -8.09
CA PRO A 394 -0.94 12.27 -7.77
C PRO A 394 -0.05 11.88 -8.94
N LYS A 395 -0.57 11.20 -9.97
CA LYS A 395 0.20 10.66 -11.11
C LYS A 395 1.49 9.99 -10.64
N ILE A 396 1.33 8.92 -9.85
CA ILE A 396 2.46 8.19 -9.28
C ILE A 396 3.33 7.64 -10.40
N SER A 397 4.56 8.13 -10.51
CA SER A 397 5.53 7.79 -11.55
C SER A 397 6.42 6.60 -11.17
N GLY A 398 6.51 6.27 -9.90
CA GLY A 398 7.29 5.15 -9.37
C GLY A 398 7.47 5.23 -7.87
N VAL A 399 7.97 4.13 -7.29
CA VAL A 399 8.29 4.03 -5.86
C VAL A 399 9.69 3.45 -5.70
N GLU A 400 10.48 4.06 -4.84
CA GLU A 400 11.79 3.56 -4.43
C GLU A 400 11.80 3.31 -2.92
N ILE A 401 12.20 2.12 -2.49
CA ILE A 401 12.29 1.75 -1.09
C ILE A 401 13.69 1.20 -0.82
N THR A 402 14.40 1.85 0.09
CA THR A 402 15.66 1.34 0.62
C THR A 402 15.43 0.78 2.02
N LEU A 403 15.86 -0.45 2.24
CA LEU A 403 15.79 -1.14 3.52
C LEU A 403 17.19 -1.58 3.93
N ALA A 404 17.68 -1.06 5.06
CA ALA A 404 18.91 -1.53 5.69
C ALA A 404 18.57 -2.20 7.03
N ASN A 405 18.96 -3.46 7.17
CA ASN A 405 18.72 -4.24 8.39
C ASN A 405 20.01 -4.39 9.21
N ALA A 406 19.90 -4.17 10.51
CA ALA A 406 20.95 -4.50 11.48
C ALA A 406 20.40 -5.45 12.54
N LEU A 407 21.23 -6.41 12.96
CA LEU A 407 20.87 -7.36 14.01
C LEU A 407 20.79 -6.66 15.38
N GLY A 408 19.82 -7.07 16.16
CA GLY A 408 19.62 -6.61 17.53
C GLY A 408 18.84 -5.31 17.63
N GLU A 409 18.32 -5.10 18.81
CA GLU A 409 17.69 -3.84 19.18
C GLU A 409 18.79 -2.83 19.56
N ARG A 410 18.94 -1.82 18.73
CA ARG A 410 19.91 -0.73 18.92
C ARG A 410 19.15 0.55 19.15
N ARG A 411 19.19 1.07 20.37
CA ARG A 411 18.53 2.33 20.73
C ARG A 411 19.35 3.03 21.79
N PHE A 412 19.47 4.34 21.67
CA PHE A 412 19.91 5.23 22.73
C PHE A 412 18.71 5.85 23.45
N ARG A 413 18.91 6.23 24.69
CA ARG A 413 18.01 7.08 25.47
C ARG A 413 18.81 8.30 25.94
N VAL A 414 18.19 9.48 25.82
CA VAL A 414 18.73 10.70 26.42
C VAL A 414 18.58 10.58 27.93
N VAL A 415 19.67 10.58 28.67
CA VAL A 415 19.68 10.44 30.15
C VAL A 415 20.01 11.73 30.86
N ASP A 416 20.85 12.56 30.26
CA ASP A 416 21.30 13.82 30.86
C ASP A 416 21.79 14.78 29.78
N ALA A 417 21.72 16.10 30.07
CA ALA A 417 22.31 17.11 29.21
C ALA A 417 22.74 18.34 30.03
N GLY A 418 23.95 18.83 29.74
CA GLY A 418 24.49 20.04 30.29
C GLY A 418 24.82 21.08 29.23
N VAL A 419 24.72 22.36 29.55
CA VAL A 419 25.07 23.46 28.64
C VAL A 419 26.37 24.13 29.05
N SER A 420 27.11 24.66 28.07
CA SER A 420 28.35 25.41 28.30
C SER A 420 28.16 26.70 29.11
N ALA A 421 26.99 27.32 28.97
CA ALA A 421 26.61 28.50 29.70
C ALA A 421 25.08 28.60 29.78
N ARG A 422 24.56 29.07 30.91
CA ARG A 422 23.11 29.38 31.07
C ARG A 422 22.75 30.79 30.59
N LYS A 423 23.74 31.65 30.37
CA LYS A 423 23.60 32.98 29.77
C LYS A 423 24.39 33.04 28.47
N VAL A 424 23.75 33.50 27.41
CA VAL A 424 24.33 33.55 26.07
C VAL A 424 23.93 34.85 25.36
N ALA A 425 24.88 35.46 24.67
CA ALA A 425 24.55 36.67 23.92
C ALA A 425 24.07 36.37 22.49
N PRO A 426 23.23 37.25 21.91
CA PRO A 426 22.90 37.18 20.49
C PRO A 426 24.17 37.11 19.63
N GLY A 427 24.19 36.20 18.66
CA GLY A 427 25.35 35.92 17.80
C GLY A 427 26.38 34.95 18.37
N GLN A 428 26.30 34.61 19.64
CA GLN A 428 27.17 33.60 20.28
C GLN A 428 26.68 32.17 20.03
N THR A 429 27.57 31.24 20.32
CA THR A 429 27.33 29.79 20.18
C THR A 429 27.01 29.20 21.57
N LEU A 430 25.89 28.47 21.65
CA LEU A 430 25.52 27.66 22.80
C LEU A 430 25.84 26.20 22.49
N THR A 431 26.64 25.59 23.34
CA THR A 431 27.02 24.17 23.19
C THR A 431 26.36 23.37 24.33
N ALA A 432 25.79 22.22 23.99
CA ALA A 432 25.26 21.27 24.95
C ALA A 432 25.92 19.91 24.81
N SER A 433 26.34 19.32 25.93
CA SER A 433 26.81 17.96 26.03
C SER A 433 25.66 17.06 26.45
N VAL A 434 25.35 16.07 25.63
CA VAL A 434 24.20 15.15 25.80
C VAL A 434 24.72 13.77 26.10
N ARG A 435 24.37 13.21 27.24
CA ARG A 435 24.70 11.84 27.62
C ARG A 435 23.58 10.89 27.16
N LEU A 436 23.99 9.91 26.37
CA LEU A 436 23.15 8.88 25.79
C LEU A 436 23.49 7.53 26.43
N ALA A 437 22.47 6.76 26.82
CA ALA A 437 22.65 5.41 27.34
C ALA A 437 22.00 4.39 26.39
N GLY A 438 22.76 3.35 26.01
CA GLY A 438 22.29 2.20 25.27
C GLY A 438 21.75 1.10 26.19
N ARG A 439 21.04 0.13 25.61
CA ARG A 439 20.35 -0.94 26.36
C ARG A 439 21.29 -1.86 27.17
N ARG A 440 22.55 -2.01 26.74
CA ARG A 440 23.54 -2.91 27.37
C ARG A 440 24.52 -2.18 28.29
N GLY A 441 24.14 -0.99 28.78
CA GLY A 441 25.02 -0.18 29.62
C GLY A 441 26.06 0.62 28.81
N GLU A 442 25.93 0.67 27.50
CA GLU A 442 26.73 1.56 26.66
C GLU A 442 26.39 3.01 27.03
N GLU A 443 27.41 3.83 27.25
CA GLU A 443 27.25 5.27 27.43
C GLU A 443 28.03 6.02 26.36
N GLU A 444 27.43 7.06 25.84
CA GLU A 444 28.04 7.91 24.83
C GLU A 444 27.67 9.37 25.08
N THR A 445 28.63 10.27 24.93
CA THR A 445 28.38 11.71 24.99
C THR A 445 28.45 12.31 23.60
N ARG A 446 27.41 13.04 23.23
CA ARG A 446 27.33 13.81 22.00
C ARG A 446 27.26 15.30 22.31
N VAL A 447 27.87 16.08 21.43
CA VAL A 447 27.87 17.53 21.54
C VAL A 447 27.01 18.10 20.42
N VAL A 448 26.05 18.93 20.78
CA VAL A 448 25.22 19.72 19.87
C VAL A 448 25.54 21.19 20.03
N THR A 449 25.49 21.94 18.94
CA THR A 449 25.99 23.33 18.92
C THR A 449 25.02 24.23 18.18
N LEU A 450 24.40 25.19 18.90
CA LEU A 450 23.47 26.14 18.32
C LEU A 450 24.09 27.53 18.25
N ARG A 451 23.91 28.20 17.14
CA ARG A 451 24.21 29.61 17.04
C ARG A 451 22.97 30.44 17.35
N VAL A 452 23.02 31.24 18.41
CA VAL A 452 21.95 32.18 18.75
C VAL A 452 21.90 33.27 17.68
N PRO A 453 20.77 33.51 17.01
CA PRO A 453 20.68 34.57 16.00
C PRO A 453 21.01 35.96 16.60
N ARG A 454 21.60 36.85 15.78
CA ARG A 454 21.98 38.20 16.22
C ARG A 454 20.77 39.05 16.63
N GLU A 455 19.63 38.77 16.01
CA GLU A 455 18.32 39.38 16.21
C GLU A 455 17.50 38.72 17.33
N ALA A 456 18.09 37.79 18.07
CA ALA A 456 17.42 37.09 19.15
C ALA A 456 16.92 38.08 20.22
N PRO A 457 15.67 37.95 20.69
CA PRO A 457 15.14 38.78 21.78
C PRO A 457 15.86 38.45 23.09
N GLU A 458 16.09 39.45 23.91
CA GLU A 458 16.57 39.26 25.28
C GLU A 458 15.50 38.62 26.16
N GLY A 459 15.93 37.83 27.13
CA GLY A 459 15.08 37.19 28.12
C GLY A 459 15.20 35.68 28.18
N ARG A 460 14.20 35.05 28.75
CA ARG A 460 14.18 33.59 28.96
C ARG A 460 14.04 32.86 27.63
N ALA A 461 14.82 31.81 27.45
CA ALA A 461 14.70 30.85 26.35
C ALA A 461 14.80 29.42 26.89
N THR A 462 14.24 28.48 26.23
CA THR A 462 14.31 27.06 26.60
C THR A 462 15.05 26.29 25.52
N LEU A 463 16.18 25.68 25.87
CA LEU A 463 16.85 24.70 25.04
C LEU A 463 16.16 23.35 25.25
N VAL A 464 15.55 22.82 24.18
CA VAL A 464 14.96 21.48 24.16
C VAL A 464 15.88 20.57 23.37
N ILE A 465 16.38 19.53 24.03
CA ILE A 465 17.13 18.45 23.38
C ILE A 465 16.18 17.25 23.30
N ALA A 466 15.84 16.80 22.11
CA ALA A 466 14.84 15.76 21.92
C ALA A 466 15.19 14.83 20.74
N ASP A 467 14.55 13.68 20.71
CA ASP A 467 14.58 12.81 19.53
C ASP A 467 13.78 13.39 18.34
N GLY A 468 13.97 12.81 17.17
CA GLY A 468 13.33 13.26 15.93
C GLY A 468 11.80 13.22 16.02
N ALA A 469 11.23 12.19 16.67
CA ALA A 469 9.79 12.03 16.79
C ALA A 469 9.15 13.11 17.68
N ALA A 470 9.74 13.34 18.87
CA ALA A 470 9.30 14.40 19.80
C ALA A 470 9.45 15.79 19.16
N THR A 471 10.53 16.02 18.41
CA THR A 471 10.74 17.28 17.67
C THR A 471 9.70 17.45 16.56
N SER A 472 9.37 16.39 15.81
CA SER A 472 8.34 16.42 14.77
C SER A 472 6.98 16.78 15.37
N ALA A 473 6.60 16.14 16.48
CA ALA A 473 5.36 16.46 17.21
C ALA A 473 5.33 17.92 17.70
N ALA A 474 6.45 18.44 18.24
CA ALA A 474 6.55 19.83 18.66
C ALA A 474 6.40 20.81 17.47
N ARG A 475 7.03 20.51 16.33
CA ARG A 475 6.89 21.34 15.11
C ARG A 475 5.45 21.40 14.62
N LEU A 476 4.75 20.27 14.62
CA LEU A 476 3.35 20.19 14.21
C LEU A 476 2.41 20.92 15.16
N SER A 477 2.67 20.86 16.49
CA SER A 477 1.87 21.61 17.47
C SER A 477 2.08 23.13 17.37
N LEU A 478 3.24 23.58 16.88
CA LEU A 478 3.53 25.01 16.68
C LEU A 478 3.07 25.53 15.32
N ASP A 479 2.84 24.65 14.35
CA ASP A 479 2.34 24.97 13.01
C ASP A 479 1.31 23.91 12.56
N PRO A 480 0.11 23.91 13.18
CA PRO A 480 -0.90 22.86 12.98
C PRO A 480 -1.71 23.01 11.70
N ALA A 481 -1.31 23.90 10.79
CA ALA A 481 -2.07 24.14 9.56
C ALA A 481 -2.21 22.87 8.73
N PRO A 482 -3.45 22.41 8.38
CA PRO A 482 -3.66 21.23 7.56
C PRO A 482 -3.19 21.46 6.13
N PRO A 483 -2.77 20.40 5.41
CA PRO A 483 -2.41 20.52 4.00
C PRO A 483 -3.63 20.90 3.16
N ARG A 484 -3.42 21.77 2.17
CA ARG A 484 -4.44 22.24 1.22
C ARG A 484 -4.12 21.90 -0.23
N SER A 485 -3.07 21.14 -0.46
CA SER A 485 -2.63 20.68 -1.78
C SER A 485 -1.70 19.48 -1.61
N LEU A 486 -1.52 18.71 -2.67
CA LEU A 486 -0.58 17.59 -2.70
C LEU A 486 0.86 18.06 -2.39
N ALA A 487 1.27 19.21 -2.94
CA ALA A 487 2.57 19.81 -2.63
C ALA A 487 2.68 20.27 -1.15
N GLY A 488 1.58 20.72 -0.55
CA GLY A 488 1.49 21.01 0.88
C GLY A 488 1.69 19.75 1.72
N LEU A 489 0.96 18.70 1.39
CA LEU A 489 1.07 17.39 2.04
C LEU A 489 2.50 16.83 1.96
N ARG A 490 3.14 16.92 0.78
CA ARG A 490 4.53 16.52 0.58
C ARG A 490 5.47 17.23 1.56
N ARG A 491 5.40 18.56 1.65
CA ARG A 491 6.24 19.34 2.58
C ARG A 491 6.03 18.95 4.05
N MET A 492 4.82 18.52 4.41
CA MET A 492 4.53 18.07 5.77
C MET A 492 5.16 16.70 6.06
N VAL A 493 5.12 15.76 5.11
CA VAL A 493 5.80 14.47 5.24
C VAL A 493 7.31 14.67 5.38
N GLU A 494 7.91 15.60 4.63
CA GLU A 494 9.34 15.94 4.71
C GLU A 494 9.75 16.54 6.06
N ARG A 495 8.81 17.07 6.86
CA ARG A 495 9.08 17.60 8.21
C ARG A 495 9.18 16.51 9.28
N LEU A 496 8.76 15.28 9.00
CA LEU A 496 8.91 14.16 9.91
C LEU A 496 10.38 13.76 10.01
N LEU A 497 10.94 13.89 11.19
CA LEU A 497 12.34 13.54 11.43
C LEU A 497 12.47 12.07 11.82
N PRO A 498 13.41 11.33 11.23
CA PRO A 498 13.72 9.96 11.62
C PRO A 498 14.08 9.83 13.10
N ALA A 499 13.80 8.67 13.69
CA ALA A 499 14.06 8.39 15.11
C ALA A 499 15.57 8.40 15.47
N ASN A 500 16.48 8.40 14.49
CA ASN A 500 17.92 8.54 14.72
C ASN A 500 18.41 10.00 14.70
N ARG A 501 17.52 10.98 14.77
CA ARG A 501 17.89 12.39 14.90
C ARG A 501 17.86 12.81 16.36
N LEU A 502 18.99 13.34 16.84
CA LEU A 502 19.05 14.07 18.10
C LEU A 502 19.02 15.56 17.77
N VAL A 503 17.99 16.24 18.22
CA VAL A 503 17.70 17.63 17.84
C VAL A 503 17.82 18.52 19.06
N ALA A 504 18.61 19.58 18.95
CA ALA A 504 18.66 20.66 19.91
C ALA A 504 17.89 21.87 19.34
N THR A 505 16.88 22.31 20.02
CA THR A 505 16.00 23.40 19.58
C THR A 505 15.96 24.49 20.65
N LEU A 506 16.26 25.73 20.26
CA LEU A 506 16.13 26.90 21.12
C LEU A 506 14.77 27.54 20.89
N LEU A 507 13.93 27.52 21.91
CA LEU A 507 12.60 28.11 21.92
C LEU A 507 12.59 29.41 22.72
N VAL A 508 11.91 30.42 22.19
CA VAL A 508 11.62 31.67 22.93
C VAL A 508 10.12 31.88 23.06
N PRO A 509 9.66 32.51 24.15
CA PRO A 509 8.26 32.90 24.27
C PRO A 509 7.80 33.71 23.07
N ALA A 510 6.61 33.42 22.60
CA ALA A 510 5.96 34.15 21.51
C ALA A 510 4.50 34.44 21.88
N ARG A 511 3.95 35.50 21.36
CA ARG A 511 2.52 35.77 21.39
C ARG A 511 2.00 35.72 19.97
N GLY A 512 1.27 34.67 19.67
CA GLY A 512 0.83 34.43 18.30
C GLY A 512 -0.45 33.63 18.25
N ALA A 513 -0.96 33.45 17.06
CA ALA A 513 -2.07 32.58 16.75
C ALA A 513 -1.90 31.94 15.38
N THR A 514 -2.42 30.73 15.23
CA THR A 514 -2.60 30.10 13.93
C THR A 514 -4.01 30.44 13.45
N THR A 515 -4.13 30.91 12.22
CA THR A 515 -5.43 31.19 11.58
C THR A 515 -5.32 31.06 10.07
N GLY A 516 -6.34 30.49 9.44
CA GLY A 516 -6.38 30.36 7.99
C GLY A 516 -5.21 29.60 7.36
N GLY A 517 -4.52 28.74 8.12
CA GLY A 517 -3.37 27.98 7.67
C GLY A 517 -2.03 28.72 7.72
N ALA A 518 -1.98 29.87 8.39
CA ALA A 518 -0.74 30.61 8.64
C ALA A 518 -0.51 30.77 10.14
N THR A 519 0.74 30.59 10.57
CA THR A 519 1.17 30.81 11.96
C THR A 519 1.80 32.20 12.08
N LEU A 520 1.17 33.06 12.88
CA LEU A 520 1.62 34.42 13.19
C LEU A 520 2.25 34.41 14.56
N THR A 521 3.57 34.62 14.68
CA THR A 521 4.33 34.46 15.93
C THR A 521 4.67 35.78 16.63
N ALA A 522 4.28 36.92 16.07
CA ALA A 522 4.59 38.23 16.63
C ALA A 522 3.36 39.15 16.54
N LEU A 523 2.29 38.80 17.24
CA LEU A 523 1.07 39.60 17.28
C LEU A 523 1.11 40.59 18.47
N PRO A 524 0.55 41.82 18.32
CA PRO A 524 0.22 42.66 19.44
C PRO A 524 -0.70 41.93 20.42
N PRO A 525 -0.62 42.20 21.73
CA PRO A 525 -1.42 41.49 22.73
C PRO A 525 -2.93 41.48 22.45
N SER A 526 -3.48 42.61 22.00
CA SER A 526 -4.89 42.72 21.62
C SER A 526 -5.27 41.86 20.43
N ALA A 527 -4.42 41.81 19.40
CA ALA A 527 -4.66 40.97 18.21
C ALA A 527 -4.52 39.48 18.54
N ALA A 528 -3.56 39.10 19.38
CA ALA A 528 -3.41 37.74 19.86
C ALA A 528 -4.64 37.28 20.68
N ALA A 529 -5.15 38.15 21.58
CA ALA A 529 -6.37 37.89 22.36
C ALA A 529 -7.59 37.69 21.44
N ILE A 530 -7.83 38.59 20.50
CA ILE A 530 -8.97 38.49 19.54
C ILE A 530 -8.90 37.19 18.70
N LEU A 531 -7.70 36.77 18.32
CA LEU A 531 -7.52 35.56 17.51
C LEU A 531 -7.55 34.27 18.36
N SER A 532 -7.25 34.33 19.66
CA SER A 532 -7.28 33.20 20.57
C SER A 532 -8.64 33.02 21.27
N ASP A 533 -9.40 34.08 21.51
CA ASP A 533 -10.68 34.07 22.26
C ASP A 533 -11.92 33.82 21.38
N GLY A 534 -11.75 33.59 20.09
CA GLY A 534 -12.85 33.23 19.20
C GLY A 534 -13.47 31.88 19.56
N GLU A 535 -14.31 31.84 20.60
CA GLU A 535 -15.29 30.78 20.79
C GLU A 535 -16.25 30.78 19.61
N GLY A 536 -15.99 29.97 18.63
CA GLY A 536 -16.89 29.77 17.50
C GLY A 536 -16.20 29.44 16.20
N ALA A 537 -16.12 28.16 15.91
CA ALA A 537 -16.28 27.61 14.58
C ALA A 537 -15.12 27.65 13.59
N ASP A 538 -13.90 27.95 13.93
CA ASP A 538 -12.77 27.62 13.03
C ASP A 538 -11.81 26.64 13.71
N PRO A 539 -11.89 25.32 13.38
CA PRO A 539 -11.04 24.30 13.99
C PRO A 539 -9.54 24.47 13.70
N GLY A 540 -9.17 25.47 12.91
CA GLY A 540 -7.79 25.81 12.57
C GLY A 540 -7.20 26.98 13.38
N ARG A 541 -7.86 27.44 14.46
CA ARG A 541 -7.34 28.49 15.31
C ARG A 541 -6.71 27.93 16.58
N SER A 542 -5.45 28.28 16.87
CA SER A 542 -4.78 27.94 18.13
C SER A 542 -3.83 29.04 18.56
N ALA A 543 -3.70 29.23 19.88
CA ALA A 543 -2.73 30.17 20.45
C ALA A 543 -1.30 29.63 20.32
N VAL A 544 -0.37 30.46 19.90
CA VAL A 544 1.07 30.15 19.82
C VAL A 544 1.80 30.83 20.94
N SER A 545 2.32 30.05 21.92
CA SER A 545 3.03 30.55 23.10
C SER A 545 4.56 30.52 22.98
N SER A 546 5.10 29.87 21.95
CA SER A 546 6.54 29.74 21.74
C SER A 546 6.85 29.73 20.24
N ARG A 547 8.05 30.14 19.87
CA ARG A 547 8.56 30.02 18.49
C ARG A 547 9.97 29.46 18.48
N PHE A 548 10.30 28.79 17.40
CA PHE A 548 11.66 28.32 17.12
C PHE A 548 12.58 29.52 16.85
N LEU A 549 13.74 29.53 17.49
CA LEU A 549 14.76 30.53 17.29
C LEU A 549 15.98 30.00 16.55
N ALA A 550 16.48 28.84 16.97
CA ALA A 550 17.61 28.15 16.35
C ALA A 550 17.46 26.64 16.55
N GLU A 551 18.07 25.86 15.69
CA GLU A 551 18.06 24.41 15.74
C GLU A 551 19.38 23.83 15.23
N ASP A 552 19.80 22.71 15.82
CA ASP A 552 20.89 21.88 15.37
C ASP A 552 20.45 20.41 15.37
N ILE A 553 20.78 19.68 14.32
CA ILE A 553 20.34 18.29 14.10
C ILE A 553 21.56 17.38 13.94
N LEU A 554 21.74 16.48 14.87
CA LEU A 554 22.76 15.46 14.82
C LEU A 554 22.17 14.11 14.38
N THR A 555 22.75 13.51 13.34
CA THR A 555 22.38 12.16 12.90
C THR A 555 23.21 11.13 13.67
N LEU A 556 22.51 10.16 14.28
CA LEU A 556 23.12 9.03 14.99
C LEU A 556 23.06 7.77 14.11
N ASP A 557 23.88 6.78 14.44
CA ASP A 557 23.90 5.46 13.78
C ASP A 557 22.73 4.56 14.20
N ARG A 558 21.96 4.97 15.22
CA ARG A 558 20.82 4.22 15.79
C ARG A 558 19.74 5.16 16.32
N PRO A 559 18.50 4.68 16.50
CA PRO A 559 17.44 5.48 17.10
C PRO A 559 17.81 6.01 18.47
N VAL A 560 17.34 7.20 18.77
CA VAL A 560 17.39 7.81 20.10
C VAL A 560 15.98 8.09 20.58
N ALA A 561 15.74 8.05 21.88
CA ALA A 561 14.46 8.36 22.49
C ALA A 561 14.63 9.23 23.73
N GLY A 562 13.67 10.12 23.95
CA GLY A 562 13.61 10.98 25.12
C GLY A 562 13.91 12.44 24.85
N SER A 563 13.61 13.28 25.83
CA SER A 563 13.83 14.72 25.74
C SER A 563 14.24 15.32 27.08
N ILE A 564 15.04 16.37 27.02
CA ILE A 564 15.46 17.19 28.18
C ILE A 564 15.24 18.65 27.82
N ARG A 565 14.78 19.44 28.83
CA ARG A 565 14.60 20.89 28.73
C ARG A 565 15.56 21.58 29.65
N ILE A 566 16.24 22.62 29.18
CA ILE A 566 17.18 23.42 29.94
C ILE A 566 16.82 24.89 29.75
N GLU A 567 16.59 25.58 30.85
CA GLU A 567 16.37 27.03 30.83
C GLU A 567 17.69 27.76 30.61
N VAL A 568 17.70 28.68 29.67
CA VAL A 568 18.81 29.59 29.36
C VAL A 568 18.30 31.03 29.24
N GLU A 569 19.19 31.98 29.39
CA GLU A 569 18.89 33.41 29.33
C GLU A 569 19.67 34.04 28.15
N ILE A 570 18.98 34.77 27.31
CA ILE A 570 19.61 35.54 26.22
C ILE A 570 19.82 36.97 26.73
N GLU A 571 21.08 37.37 26.93
CA GLU A 571 21.46 38.70 27.41
C GLU A 571 22.48 39.34 26.46
N ARG A 572 22.32 40.64 26.19
CA ARG A 572 23.37 41.39 25.50
C ARG A 572 24.48 41.71 26.49
N PRO A 573 25.77 41.62 26.07
CA PRO A 573 26.85 42.12 26.89
C PRO A 573 26.56 43.57 27.31
N ARG A 574 26.62 43.87 28.61
CA ARG A 574 26.59 45.25 29.04
C ARG A 574 27.86 45.91 28.52
N SER A 575 27.70 46.93 27.68
CA SER A 575 28.77 47.77 27.17
C SER A 575 29.59 48.43 28.24
#